data_ec822315fdb7548d370bd43d08355b43
#
_entry.id   ec822315fdb7548d370bd43d08355b43
#
_cell.length_a   1.000
_cell.length_b   1.000
_cell.length_c   1.000
_cell.angle_alpha   90.00
_cell.angle_beta   90.00
_cell.angle_gamma   90.00
#
_symmetry.space_group_name_H-M   'P 1'
#
loop_
_entity.id
_entity.type
_entity.pdbx_description
1 polymer ?
#
loop_
_entity_poly.entity_id
_entity_poly.type
_entity_poly.pdbx_seq_one_letter_code
_entity_poly.pdbx_strand_id
1 'polypeptide(L)'
;MKLHIFNPEHDLALAANQSNYTAPHAGRQLHKDLAFIPALWADENDFVLVDDIDDAYDKVRHLGAIYNKVEFITPLQLSEVFKNTMLIDSIHPWGWDLALVSQLKRLGCPEIMLPTADLLAQLREVSGRRWAAEHLQQDVEFVTDEESLRCAIERRGKAVVKAPWSSSGRGVKYVASPSAFSESNDGKLVAPNLEDTIRWAVKVMKQQGGVTVEPFYNKVKDFGMEFEMKDGKVNYRGLSLFETIKGAYTGNLLATEKEKETVLRNYFNIEHLRNMREVMVEKIEPVLKNLYSGPFGIDMMIYADEEGELLVNPCVELNLRRTMGHVALDLGLSEKSSLHLMRVEYDGNRYHLRVMPGKPSEDAPMH
;
A
#
# COMPACT_ATOMS: atom_id res chain seq x y z
N MET A 1 -24.36 -8.86 -8.11
CA MET A 1 -23.33 -9.34 -7.15
C MET A 1 -21.98 -8.88 -7.62
N LYS A 2 -21.07 -8.56 -6.73
CA LYS A 2 -19.69 -8.14 -7.02
C LYS A 2 -18.75 -9.33 -6.97
N LEU A 3 -17.66 -9.27 -7.73
CA LEU A 3 -16.54 -10.22 -7.62
C LEU A 3 -15.37 -9.52 -6.95
N HIS A 4 -14.94 -10.01 -5.81
CA HIS A 4 -13.77 -9.49 -5.09
C HIS A 4 -12.55 -10.38 -5.34
N ILE A 5 -11.39 -9.74 -5.55
CA ILE A 5 -10.13 -10.41 -5.85
C ILE A 5 -9.01 -9.82 -5.00
N PHE A 6 -8.31 -10.66 -4.26
CA PHE A 6 -7.10 -10.28 -3.52
C PHE A 6 -5.87 -10.54 -4.37
N ASN A 7 -5.31 -9.52 -5.03
CA ASN A 7 -4.08 -9.61 -5.82
C ASN A 7 -2.98 -8.70 -5.22
N PRO A 8 -2.36 -9.10 -4.09
CA PRO A 8 -1.41 -8.28 -3.34
C PRO A 8 -0.10 -8.02 -4.11
N GLU A 9 0.18 -8.77 -5.17
CA GLU A 9 1.29 -8.57 -6.10
C GLU A 9 1.11 -7.39 -7.06
N HIS A 10 -0.01 -6.68 -6.98
CA HIS A 10 -0.40 -5.58 -7.84
C HIS A 10 0.72 -4.56 -8.11
N ASP A 11 1.41 -4.06 -7.07
CA ASP A 11 2.49 -3.07 -7.24
C ASP A 11 3.66 -3.63 -8.07
N LEU A 12 3.95 -4.92 -7.95
CA LEU A 12 4.97 -5.59 -8.78
C LEU A 12 4.48 -5.80 -10.21
N ALA A 13 3.18 -6.03 -10.41
CA ALA A 13 2.58 -6.11 -11.74
C ALA A 13 2.62 -4.74 -12.44
N LEU A 14 2.35 -3.64 -11.71
CA LEU A 14 2.52 -2.27 -12.21
C LEU A 14 3.98 -1.96 -12.59
N ALA A 15 4.95 -2.40 -11.75
CA ALA A 15 6.37 -2.24 -12.04
C ALA A 15 6.79 -2.98 -13.32
N ALA A 16 6.32 -4.21 -13.50
CA ALA A 16 6.60 -5.03 -14.69
C ALA A 16 5.87 -4.53 -15.93
N ASN A 17 4.64 -4.01 -15.77
CA ASN A 17 3.76 -3.53 -16.84
C ASN A 17 3.58 -4.54 -18.00
N GLN A 18 3.35 -5.80 -17.66
CA GLN A 18 3.23 -6.89 -18.61
C GLN A 18 1.95 -7.70 -18.36
N SER A 19 1.24 -8.05 -19.43
CA SER A 19 0.00 -8.83 -19.37
C SER A 19 0.20 -10.29 -18.94
N ASN A 20 1.41 -10.81 -19.07
CA ASN A 20 1.80 -12.17 -18.66
C ASN A 20 2.70 -12.17 -17.41
N TYR A 21 2.68 -11.09 -16.64
CA TYR A 21 3.48 -11.03 -15.43
C TYR A 21 3.09 -12.14 -14.45
N THR A 22 4.11 -12.74 -13.86
CA THR A 22 3.97 -13.74 -12.79
C THR A 22 4.79 -13.28 -11.59
N ALA A 23 4.15 -13.13 -10.45
CA ALA A 23 4.80 -12.72 -9.22
C ALA A 23 5.85 -13.72 -8.72
N PRO A 24 6.88 -13.29 -7.98
CA PRO A 24 7.78 -14.18 -7.25
C PRO A 24 7.02 -15.15 -6.33
N HIS A 25 7.65 -16.27 -5.97
CA HIS A 25 7.02 -17.32 -5.15
C HIS A 25 6.35 -16.74 -3.89
N ALA A 26 7.03 -15.89 -3.13
CA ALA A 26 6.47 -15.31 -1.90
C ALA A 26 5.19 -14.48 -2.16
N GLY A 27 5.12 -13.74 -3.28
CA GLY A 27 3.92 -12.98 -3.64
C GLY A 27 2.76 -13.90 -4.01
N ARG A 28 3.01 -14.96 -4.79
CA ARG A 28 1.99 -15.96 -5.13
C ARG A 28 1.50 -16.72 -3.91
N GLN A 29 2.42 -17.04 -2.98
CA GLN A 29 2.06 -17.69 -1.73
C GLN A 29 1.19 -16.78 -0.85
N LEU A 30 1.55 -15.50 -0.72
CA LEU A 30 0.74 -14.52 -0.01
C LEU A 30 -0.66 -14.39 -0.61
N HIS A 31 -0.75 -14.28 -1.94
CA HIS A 31 -2.02 -14.25 -2.67
C HIS A 31 -2.88 -15.46 -2.30
N LYS A 32 -2.35 -16.68 -2.50
CA LYS A 32 -3.06 -17.94 -2.23
C LYS A 32 -3.51 -18.07 -0.78
N ASP A 33 -2.61 -17.75 0.16
CA ASP A 33 -2.90 -17.96 1.58
C ASP A 33 -3.91 -16.97 2.13
N LEU A 34 -3.99 -15.76 1.58
CA LEU A 34 -4.84 -14.67 2.06
C LEU A 34 -5.96 -14.29 1.08
N ALA A 35 -6.22 -15.09 0.04
CA ALA A 35 -7.27 -14.82 -0.95
C ALA A 35 -8.68 -14.66 -0.35
N PHE A 36 -8.91 -15.19 0.85
CA PHE A 36 -10.18 -15.08 1.59
C PHE A 36 -10.44 -13.70 2.22
N ILE A 37 -9.43 -12.85 2.36
CA ILE A 37 -9.53 -11.55 3.07
C ILE A 37 -10.71 -10.68 2.57
N PRO A 38 -11.07 -10.65 1.29
CA PRO A 38 -12.22 -9.87 0.82
C PRO A 38 -13.55 -10.19 1.53
N ALA A 39 -13.70 -11.37 2.11
CA ALA A 39 -14.87 -11.70 2.92
C ALA A 39 -15.09 -10.77 4.12
N LEU A 40 -14.08 -9.99 4.52
CA LEU A 40 -14.16 -9.04 5.63
C LEU A 40 -14.91 -7.75 5.27
N TRP A 41 -15.00 -7.40 3.98
CA TRP A 41 -15.65 -6.17 3.51
C TRP A 41 -16.65 -6.35 2.37
N ALA A 42 -16.69 -7.52 1.74
CA ALA A 42 -17.66 -7.83 0.70
C ALA A 42 -19.09 -7.85 1.27
N ASP A 43 -20.08 -7.52 0.43
CA ASP A 43 -21.48 -7.62 0.84
C ASP A 43 -21.94 -9.08 0.88
N GLU A 44 -23.07 -9.34 1.55
CA GLU A 44 -23.68 -10.66 1.58
C GLU A 44 -23.99 -11.14 0.15
N ASN A 45 -23.63 -12.39 -0.16
CA ASN A 45 -23.75 -13.04 -1.46
C ASN A 45 -22.80 -12.52 -2.56
N ASP A 46 -21.88 -11.61 -2.27
CA ASP A 46 -20.83 -11.30 -3.23
C ASP A 46 -19.86 -12.47 -3.40
N PHE A 47 -19.24 -12.56 -4.56
CA PHE A 47 -18.22 -13.58 -4.84
C PHE A 47 -16.83 -13.15 -4.37
N VAL A 48 -16.08 -14.09 -3.80
CA VAL A 48 -14.65 -13.93 -3.48
C VAL A 48 -13.85 -15.01 -4.18
N LEU A 49 -12.92 -14.61 -5.04
CA LEU A 49 -12.08 -15.52 -5.81
C LEU A 49 -11.00 -16.14 -4.90
N VAL A 50 -10.98 -17.47 -4.84
CA VAL A 50 -10.02 -18.26 -4.05
C VAL A 50 -9.57 -19.49 -4.82
N ASP A 51 -8.41 -20.06 -4.46
CA ASP A 51 -7.95 -21.33 -5.05
C ASP A 51 -8.63 -22.56 -4.44
N ASP A 52 -9.00 -22.47 -3.14
CA ASP A 52 -9.56 -23.57 -2.36
C ASP A 52 -10.67 -23.01 -1.44
N ILE A 53 -11.90 -23.48 -1.66
CA ILE A 53 -13.10 -22.99 -0.96
C ILE A 53 -13.12 -23.45 0.49
N ASP A 54 -12.77 -24.72 0.76
CA ASP A 54 -12.80 -25.28 2.10
C ASP A 54 -11.74 -24.62 2.99
N ASP A 55 -10.51 -24.43 2.47
CA ASP A 55 -9.42 -23.72 3.16
C ASP A 55 -9.83 -22.25 3.43
N ALA A 56 -10.53 -21.59 2.51
CA ALA A 56 -11.01 -20.22 2.70
C ALA A 56 -12.05 -20.12 3.82
N TYR A 57 -13.05 -21.01 3.85
CA TYR A 57 -14.04 -21.04 4.94
C TYR A 57 -13.41 -21.35 6.29
N ASP A 58 -12.43 -22.27 6.33
CA ASP A 58 -11.72 -22.60 7.57
C ASP A 58 -10.94 -21.40 8.11
N LYS A 59 -10.25 -20.67 7.24
CA LYS A 59 -9.48 -19.46 7.61
C LYS A 59 -10.37 -18.36 8.16
N VAL A 60 -11.50 -18.08 7.52
CA VAL A 60 -12.45 -17.06 8.00
C VAL A 60 -13.01 -17.46 9.37
N ARG A 61 -13.39 -18.72 9.56
CA ARG A 61 -13.85 -19.22 10.86
C ARG A 61 -12.82 -19.07 11.97
N HIS A 62 -11.56 -19.38 11.69
CA HIS A 62 -10.46 -19.26 12.65
C HIS A 62 -10.10 -17.81 13.00
N LEU A 63 -10.40 -16.86 12.13
CA LEU A 63 -10.15 -15.46 12.42
C LEU A 63 -11.04 -14.91 13.55
N GLY A 64 -12.18 -15.58 13.84
CA GLY A 64 -13.12 -15.17 14.88
C GLY A 64 -13.77 -13.80 14.65
N ALA A 65 -13.52 -13.18 13.52
CA ALA A 65 -14.11 -11.91 13.12
C ALA A 65 -15.52 -12.11 12.57
N ILE A 66 -16.34 -11.08 12.68
CA ILE A 66 -17.62 -11.02 11.96
C ILE A 66 -17.27 -10.86 10.48
N TYR A 67 -17.68 -11.77 9.66
CA TYR A 67 -17.55 -11.72 8.21
C TYR A 67 -18.92 -11.88 7.55
N ASN A 68 -19.05 -11.28 6.37
CA ASN A 68 -20.28 -11.41 5.60
C ASN A 68 -20.38 -12.81 4.97
N LYS A 69 -21.60 -13.29 4.77
CA LYS A 69 -21.88 -14.56 4.09
C LYS A 69 -21.64 -14.41 2.59
N VAL A 70 -20.38 -14.47 2.21
CA VAL A 70 -19.92 -14.42 0.81
C VAL A 70 -19.94 -15.80 0.17
N GLU A 71 -19.94 -15.84 -1.16
CA GLU A 71 -19.77 -17.05 -1.95
C GLU A 71 -18.31 -17.15 -2.39
N PHE A 72 -17.53 -18.08 -1.81
CA PHE A 72 -16.20 -18.37 -2.34
C PHE A 72 -16.29 -19.10 -3.66
N ILE A 73 -15.51 -18.68 -4.65
CA ILE A 73 -15.53 -19.22 -6.00
C ILE A 73 -14.11 -19.50 -6.52
N THR A 74 -13.90 -20.64 -7.15
CA THR A 74 -12.63 -20.99 -7.79
C THR A 74 -12.54 -20.42 -9.21
N PRO A 75 -11.33 -20.30 -9.81
CA PRO A 75 -11.18 -19.86 -11.20
C PRO A 75 -11.98 -20.71 -12.20
N LEU A 76 -12.11 -22.02 -11.96
CA LEU A 76 -12.89 -22.91 -12.83
C LEU A 76 -14.39 -22.57 -12.77
N GLN A 77 -14.93 -22.45 -11.56
CA GLN A 77 -16.35 -22.07 -11.36
C GLN A 77 -16.63 -20.66 -11.88
N LEU A 78 -15.70 -19.72 -11.66
CA LEU A 78 -15.82 -18.35 -12.18
C LEU A 78 -15.90 -18.33 -13.70
N SER A 79 -15.08 -19.15 -14.38
CA SER A 79 -15.17 -19.28 -15.85
C SER A 79 -16.53 -19.81 -16.32
N GLU A 80 -17.14 -20.73 -15.58
CA GLU A 80 -18.51 -21.21 -15.89
C GLU A 80 -19.57 -20.12 -15.62
N VAL A 81 -19.42 -19.34 -14.55
CA VAL A 81 -20.32 -18.20 -14.25
C VAL A 81 -20.25 -17.17 -15.37
N PHE A 82 -19.07 -16.79 -15.85
CA PHE A 82 -18.93 -15.84 -16.95
C PHE A 82 -19.54 -16.33 -18.28
N LYS A 83 -19.51 -17.65 -18.55
CA LYS A 83 -20.06 -18.22 -19.77
C LYS A 83 -21.59 -18.33 -19.74
N ASN A 84 -22.17 -18.62 -18.59
CA ASN A 84 -23.54 -19.11 -18.49
C ASN A 84 -24.51 -18.13 -17.82
N THR A 85 -24.02 -17.10 -17.16
CA THR A 85 -24.85 -16.19 -16.37
C THR A 85 -24.33 -14.76 -16.40
N MET A 86 -25.20 -13.79 -16.08
CA MET A 86 -24.84 -12.39 -15.83
C MET A 86 -24.98 -12.05 -14.34
N LEU A 87 -24.55 -12.96 -13.46
CA LEU A 87 -24.69 -12.79 -12.01
C LEU A 87 -23.72 -11.75 -11.43
N ILE A 88 -22.59 -11.53 -12.10
CA ILE A 88 -21.58 -10.57 -11.66
C ILE A 88 -21.81 -9.24 -12.37
N ASP A 89 -22.05 -8.19 -11.59
CA ASP A 89 -22.31 -6.84 -12.08
C ASP A 89 -21.03 -6.00 -12.17
N SER A 90 -20.05 -6.28 -11.29
CA SER A 90 -18.79 -5.54 -11.23
C SER A 90 -17.66 -6.34 -10.56
N ILE A 91 -16.42 -5.94 -10.85
CA ILE A 91 -15.21 -6.59 -10.34
C ILE A 91 -14.46 -5.61 -9.45
N HIS A 92 -14.14 -6.05 -8.24
CA HIS A 92 -13.49 -5.27 -7.18
C HIS A 92 -12.17 -5.93 -6.77
N PRO A 93 -11.07 -5.72 -7.51
CA PRO A 93 -9.77 -6.27 -7.15
C PRO A 93 -9.13 -5.46 -6.02
N TRP A 94 -8.06 -6.02 -5.45
CA TRP A 94 -7.14 -5.26 -4.59
C TRP A 94 -6.58 -4.06 -5.35
N GLY A 95 -6.15 -4.26 -6.59
CA GLY A 95 -5.77 -3.20 -7.52
C GLY A 95 -5.83 -3.67 -8.98
N TRP A 96 -6.08 -2.76 -9.91
CA TRP A 96 -6.16 -3.03 -11.34
C TRP A 96 -4.80 -2.96 -12.03
N ASP A 97 -4.42 -4.03 -12.73
CA ASP A 97 -3.20 -4.10 -13.53
C ASP A 97 -3.40 -4.97 -14.80
N LEU A 98 -2.42 -4.91 -15.71
CA LEU A 98 -2.48 -5.63 -16.99
C LEU A 98 -2.52 -7.15 -16.83
N ALA A 99 -1.83 -7.68 -15.80
CA ALA A 99 -1.78 -9.13 -15.58
C ALA A 99 -3.13 -9.66 -15.11
N LEU A 100 -3.78 -8.97 -14.17
CA LEU A 100 -5.12 -9.31 -13.69
C LEU A 100 -6.14 -9.24 -14.83
N VAL A 101 -6.15 -8.16 -15.62
CA VAL A 101 -7.05 -8.04 -16.78
C VAL A 101 -6.85 -9.18 -17.76
N SER A 102 -5.60 -9.54 -18.06
CA SER A 102 -5.29 -10.68 -18.93
C SER A 102 -5.77 -12.00 -18.35
N GLN A 103 -5.64 -12.21 -17.03
CA GLN A 103 -6.15 -13.39 -16.34
C GLN A 103 -7.67 -13.48 -16.43
N LEU A 104 -8.38 -12.39 -16.16
CA LEU A 104 -9.85 -12.35 -16.22
C LEU A 104 -10.37 -12.60 -17.65
N LYS A 105 -9.71 -12.05 -18.69
CA LYS A 105 -10.03 -12.36 -20.10
C LYS A 105 -9.89 -13.86 -20.40
N ARG A 106 -8.84 -14.51 -19.91
CA ARG A 106 -8.68 -15.97 -20.07
C ARG A 106 -9.77 -16.80 -19.39
N LEU A 107 -10.34 -16.27 -18.29
CA LEU A 107 -11.48 -16.89 -17.60
C LEU A 107 -12.83 -16.60 -18.28
N GLY A 108 -12.84 -15.82 -19.36
CA GLY A 108 -14.06 -15.49 -20.11
C GLY A 108 -14.82 -14.26 -19.60
N CYS A 109 -14.18 -13.42 -18.78
CA CYS A 109 -14.78 -12.17 -18.31
C CYS A 109 -15.18 -11.27 -19.51
N PRO A 110 -16.42 -10.77 -19.56
CA PRO A 110 -16.86 -9.81 -20.58
C PRO A 110 -16.00 -8.54 -20.59
N GLU A 111 -15.61 -8.08 -21.78
CA GLU A 111 -14.72 -6.90 -21.90
C GLU A 111 -15.30 -5.63 -21.30
N ILE A 112 -16.64 -5.49 -21.33
CA ILE A 112 -17.34 -4.33 -20.74
C ILE A 112 -17.14 -4.20 -19.22
N MET A 113 -16.76 -5.28 -18.55
CA MET A 113 -16.47 -5.32 -17.10
C MET A 113 -15.02 -4.99 -16.78
N LEU A 114 -14.16 -4.88 -17.78
CA LEU A 114 -12.74 -4.68 -17.62
C LEU A 114 -12.34 -3.24 -17.96
N PRO A 115 -11.35 -2.67 -17.25
CA PRO A 115 -10.80 -1.37 -17.63
C PRO A 115 -10.13 -1.45 -19.00
N THR A 116 -10.25 -0.36 -19.77
CA THR A 116 -9.55 -0.23 -21.06
C THR A 116 -8.04 -0.13 -20.87
N ALA A 117 -7.27 -0.39 -21.93
CA ALA A 117 -5.82 -0.24 -21.88
C ALA A 117 -5.38 1.21 -21.54
N ASP A 118 -6.10 2.19 -22.08
CA ASP A 118 -5.82 3.61 -21.80
C ASP A 118 -6.12 3.96 -20.35
N LEU A 119 -7.22 3.44 -19.78
CA LEU A 119 -7.53 3.62 -18.35
C LEU A 119 -6.46 2.99 -17.47
N LEU A 120 -6.01 1.77 -17.77
CA LEU A 120 -4.93 1.11 -17.03
C LEU A 120 -3.60 1.89 -17.10
N ALA A 121 -3.28 2.47 -18.26
CA ALA A 121 -2.09 3.31 -18.41
C ALA A 121 -2.17 4.56 -17.53
N GLN A 122 -3.31 5.25 -17.50
CA GLN A 122 -3.53 6.42 -16.65
C GLN A 122 -3.51 6.06 -15.16
N LEU A 123 -4.18 4.97 -14.76
CA LEU A 123 -4.15 4.48 -13.38
C LEU A 123 -2.71 4.16 -12.94
N ARG A 124 -1.95 3.49 -13.80
CA ARG A 124 -0.55 3.19 -13.53
C ARG A 124 0.27 4.46 -13.35
N GLU A 125 0.08 5.49 -14.16
CA GLU A 125 0.80 6.75 -14.04
C GLU A 125 0.51 7.44 -12.71
N VAL A 126 -0.76 7.60 -12.35
CA VAL A 126 -1.18 8.25 -11.09
C VAL A 126 -0.75 7.44 -9.86
N SER A 127 -0.70 6.11 -9.94
CA SER A 127 -0.21 5.25 -8.84
C SER A 127 1.31 5.28 -8.66
N GLY A 128 2.05 5.87 -9.61
CA GLY A 128 3.51 5.94 -9.54
C GLY A 128 4.02 7.03 -8.60
N ARG A 129 5.15 6.77 -7.93
CA ARG A 129 5.81 7.78 -7.05
C ARG A 129 6.18 9.06 -7.77
N ARG A 130 6.36 9.03 -9.10
CA ARG A 130 6.56 10.25 -9.90
C ARG A 130 5.39 11.21 -9.73
N TRP A 131 4.15 10.73 -9.93
CA TRP A 131 2.96 11.57 -9.82
C TRP A 131 2.81 12.15 -8.41
N ALA A 132 3.01 11.33 -7.37
CA ALA A 132 2.97 11.79 -5.98
C ALA A 132 4.06 12.84 -5.69
N ALA A 133 5.28 12.65 -6.21
CA ALA A 133 6.38 13.61 -6.08
C ALA A 133 6.04 14.96 -6.70
N GLU A 134 5.43 14.97 -7.88
CA GLU A 134 5.09 16.19 -8.63
C GLU A 134 3.87 16.95 -8.05
N HIS A 135 2.95 16.25 -7.35
CA HIS A 135 1.65 16.83 -6.96
C HIS A 135 1.37 16.86 -5.46
N LEU A 136 1.90 15.90 -4.70
CA LEU A 136 1.54 15.71 -3.29
C LEU A 136 2.70 15.95 -2.32
N GLN A 137 3.93 15.67 -2.74
CA GLN A 137 5.11 15.70 -1.90
C GLN A 137 5.84 17.05 -2.03
N GLN A 138 6.71 17.32 -1.06
CA GLN A 138 7.65 18.44 -1.09
C GLN A 138 9.07 17.88 -1.08
N ASP A 139 10.00 18.62 -1.70
CA ASP A 139 11.43 18.26 -1.72
C ASP A 139 11.75 16.88 -2.29
N VAL A 140 10.88 16.33 -3.13
CA VAL A 140 11.09 15.08 -3.86
C VAL A 140 11.35 15.36 -5.32
N GLU A 141 12.40 14.76 -5.87
CA GLU A 141 12.78 14.92 -7.26
C GLU A 141 12.61 13.60 -8.00
N PHE A 142 12.06 13.65 -9.22
CA PHE A 142 12.05 12.52 -10.12
C PHE A 142 13.17 12.69 -11.14
N VAL A 143 14.10 11.73 -11.19
CA VAL A 143 15.28 11.76 -12.05
C VAL A 143 15.28 10.55 -12.99
N THR A 144 15.77 10.76 -14.23
CA THR A 144 15.68 9.77 -15.31
C THR A 144 17.07 9.31 -15.83
N ASP A 145 18.14 9.91 -15.34
CA ASP A 145 19.52 9.61 -15.73
C ASP A 145 20.46 9.59 -14.52
N GLU A 146 21.64 9.00 -14.73
CA GLU A 146 22.64 8.81 -13.68
C GLU A 146 23.25 10.12 -13.18
N GLU A 147 23.46 11.08 -14.06
CA GLU A 147 24.09 12.37 -13.71
C GLU A 147 23.18 13.17 -12.79
N SER A 148 21.90 13.30 -13.15
CA SER A 148 20.88 13.94 -12.33
C SER A 148 20.73 13.24 -10.95
N LEU A 149 20.81 11.90 -10.93
CA LEU A 149 20.75 11.13 -9.67
C LEU A 149 21.94 11.45 -8.76
N ARG A 150 23.17 11.46 -9.30
CA ARG A 150 24.38 11.80 -8.53
C ARG A 150 24.32 13.22 -7.98
N CYS A 151 23.91 14.17 -8.80
CA CYS A 151 23.74 15.57 -8.38
C CYS A 151 22.67 15.71 -7.27
N ALA A 152 21.55 15.01 -7.38
CA ALA A 152 20.50 15.04 -6.36
C ALA A 152 20.97 14.44 -5.02
N ILE A 153 21.70 13.34 -5.04
CA ILE A 153 22.28 12.71 -3.84
C ILE A 153 23.34 13.64 -3.21
N GLU A 154 24.25 14.20 -4.00
CA GLU A 154 25.30 15.07 -3.48
C GLU A 154 24.74 16.33 -2.80
N ARG A 155 23.74 16.97 -3.42
CA ARG A 155 23.07 18.16 -2.87
C ARG A 155 22.39 17.90 -1.53
N ARG A 156 21.84 16.67 -1.34
CA ARG A 156 21.12 16.29 -0.11
C ARG A 156 22.04 15.76 0.99
N GLY A 157 23.24 15.32 0.64
CA GLY A 157 24.14 14.64 1.56
C GLY A 157 23.63 13.22 1.91
N LYS A 158 22.46 13.13 2.54
CA LYS A 158 21.75 11.86 2.82
C LYS A 158 20.42 11.86 2.06
N ALA A 159 20.11 10.76 1.38
CA ALA A 159 18.93 10.65 0.54
C ALA A 159 18.30 9.26 0.58
N VAL A 160 17.04 9.19 0.19
CA VAL A 160 16.31 7.94 -0.07
C VAL A 160 15.98 7.89 -1.55
N VAL A 161 16.42 6.84 -2.23
CA VAL A 161 16.13 6.61 -3.66
C VAL A 161 15.07 5.52 -3.75
N LYS A 162 13.95 5.80 -4.43
CA LYS A 162 12.84 4.85 -4.55
C LYS A 162 12.49 4.57 -6.03
N ALA A 163 12.18 3.31 -6.32
CA ALA A 163 11.60 2.93 -7.60
C ALA A 163 10.17 3.46 -7.73
N PRO A 164 9.68 3.81 -8.94
CA PRO A 164 8.32 4.31 -9.16
C PRO A 164 7.23 3.37 -8.64
N TRP A 165 7.40 2.07 -8.85
CA TRP A 165 6.54 1.02 -8.32
C TRP A 165 7.39 -0.04 -7.63
N SER A 166 7.01 -0.43 -6.43
CA SER A 166 7.68 -1.48 -5.68
C SER A 166 6.79 -1.99 -4.56
N SER A 167 7.09 -3.16 -4.02
CA SER A 167 6.35 -3.76 -2.92
C SER A 167 7.27 -3.99 -1.71
N SER A 168 6.73 -3.76 -0.51
CA SER A 168 7.34 -4.15 0.77
C SER A 168 8.79 -3.66 0.95
N GLY A 169 9.06 -2.41 0.64
CA GLY A 169 10.38 -1.76 0.86
C GLY A 169 11.51 -2.24 -0.05
N ARG A 170 11.28 -3.20 -0.96
CA ARG A 170 12.33 -3.73 -1.85
C ARG A 170 12.83 -2.74 -2.90
N GLY A 171 12.04 -1.74 -3.22
CA GLY A 171 12.35 -0.68 -4.16
C GLY A 171 12.87 0.60 -3.49
N VAL A 172 13.39 0.52 -2.27
CA VAL A 172 13.89 1.67 -1.50
C VAL A 172 15.35 1.46 -1.16
N LYS A 173 16.18 2.46 -1.42
CA LYS A 173 17.61 2.49 -1.07
C LYS A 173 17.94 3.74 -0.29
N TYR A 174 18.58 3.55 0.85
CA TYR A 174 19.16 4.64 1.64
C TYR A 174 20.59 4.88 1.17
N VAL A 175 20.96 6.12 0.96
CA VAL A 175 22.28 6.49 0.43
C VAL A 175 22.77 7.77 1.08
N ALA A 176 24.09 7.89 1.22
CA ALA A 176 24.73 9.14 1.62
C ALA A 176 25.84 9.47 0.61
N SER A 177 26.05 10.77 0.39
CA SER A 177 27.16 11.24 -0.43
C SER A 177 28.50 11.05 0.33
N PRO A 178 29.63 10.97 -0.38
CA PRO A 178 30.95 10.90 0.24
C PRO A 178 31.22 12.07 1.20
N SER A 179 30.73 13.27 0.87
CA SER A 179 30.90 14.48 1.69
C SER A 179 30.17 14.36 3.05
N ALA A 180 29.00 13.72 3.09
CA ALA A 180 28.23 13.55 4.33
C ALA A 180 28.86 12.53 5.32
N PHE A 181 29.77 11.67 4.89
CA PHE A 181 30.46 10.72 5.76
C PHE A 181 31.62 11.32 6.57
N SER A 182 32.17 12.43 6.12
CA SER A 182 33.30 13.08 6.82
C SER A 182 32.90 13.74 8.15
N GLU A 183 31.61 13.90 8.41
CA GLU A 183 31.08 14.60 9.59
C GLU A 183 30.52 13.69 10.70
N SER A 184 30.29 12.39 10.44
CA SER A 184 29.70 11.49 11.43
C SER A 184 30.73 10.52 12.03
N ASN A 185 31.21 10.84 13.25
CA ASN A 185 32.08 9.96 14.05
C ASN A 185 31.36 8.75 14.69
N ASP A 186 30.07 8.52 14.37
CA ASP A 186 29.31 7.40 14.89
C ASP A 186 29.29 6.23 13.89
N GLY A 187 30.22 5.29 14.08
CA GLY A 187 30.48 4.11 13.26
C GLY A 187 29.35 3.06 13.16
N LYS A 188 28.09 3.47 13.04
CA LYS A 188 26.92 2.56 13.00
C LYS A 188 26.07 2.59 11.74
N LEU A 189 26.27 3.50 10.82
CA LEU A 189 25.56 3.52 9.52
C LEU A 189 26.56 3.19 8.41
N VAL A 190 26.71 1.91 8.12
CA VAL A 190 27.26 1.49 6.82
C VAL A 190 26.20 1.84 5.79
N ALA A 191 26.28 3.04 5.22
CA ALA A 191 25.45 3.38 4.07
C ALA A 191 25.71 2.35 2.97
N PRO A 192 24.66 1.86 2.27
CA PRO A 192 24.86 1.04 1.10
C PRO A 192 25.82 1.76 0.17
N ASN A 193 26.78 1.03 -0.39
CA ASN A 193 27.74 1.59 -1.33
C ASN A 193 27.00 2.45 -2.36
N LEU A 194 27.35 3.74 -2.47
CA LEU A 194 26.76 4.69 -3.40
C LEU A 194 26.69 4.09 -4.81
N GLU A 195 27.79 3.47 -5.26
CA GLU A 195 27.87 2.87 -6.59
C GLU A 195 26.91 1.68 -6.79
N ASP A 196 26.61 0.90 -5.73
CA ASP A 196 25.60 -0.16 -5.79
C ASP A 196 24.20 0.43 -5.94
N THR A 197 23.91 1.51 -5.24
CA THR A 197 22.64 2.25 -5.37
C THR A 197 22.50 2.85 -6.75
N ILE A 198 23.53 3.47 -7.30
CA ILE A 198 23.54 4.03 -8.67
C ILE A 198 23.30 2.91 -9.70
N ARG A 199 24.04 1.80 -9.63
CA ARG A 199 23.85 0.65 -10.55
C ARG A 199 22.42 0.09 -10.48
N TRP A 200 21.86 -0.02 -9.28
CA TRP A 200 20.47 -0.45 -9.12
C TRP A 200 19.50 0.57 -9.72
N ALA A 201 19.66 1.86 -9.42
CA ALA A 201 18.79 2.92 -9.90
C ALA A 201 18.79 3.01 -11.43
N VAL A 202 19.94 2.90 -12.07
CA VAL A 202 20.07 2.88 -13.54
C VAL A 202 19.28 1.71 -14.16
N LYS A 203 19.27 0.53 -13.51
CA LYS A 203 18.42 -0.59 -13.97
C LYS A 203 16.93 -0.27 -13.82
N VAL A 204 16.53 0.34 -12.70
CA VAL A 204 15.15 0.77 -12.46
C VAL A 204 14.74 1.84 -13.48
N MET A 205 15.57 2.84 -13.75
CA MET A 205 15.30 3.87 -14.76
C MET A 205 15.02 3.26 -16.13
N LYS A 206 15.81 2.26 -16.55
CA LYS A 206 15.60 1.55 -17.83
C LYS A 206 14.29 0.79 -17.89
N GLN A 207 13.79 0.28 -16.75
CA GLN A 207 12.59 -0.55 -16.67
C GLN A 207 11.32 0.26 -16.37
N GLN A 208 11.43 1.27 -15.53
CA GLN A 208 10.30 2.03 -14.97
C GLN A 208 10.33 3.52 -15.31
N GLY A 209 11.33 3.99 -16.08
CA GLY A 209 11.40 5.36 -16.59
C GLY A 209 12.14 6.35 -15.70
N GLY A 210 12.45 6.02 -14.44
CA GLY A 210 13.14 6.91 -13.51
C GLY A 210 13.16 6.38 -12.09
N VAL A 211 13.62 7.22 -11.15
CA VAL A 211 13.55 7.00 -9.69
C VAL A 211 13.22 8.31 -9.00
N THR A 212 12.61 8.27 -7.82
CA THR A 212 12.51 9.44 -6.93
C THR A 212 13.73 9.51 -6.01
N VAL A 213 14.15 10.74 -5.71
CA VAL A 213 15.18 11.06 -4.71
C VAL A 213 14.55 11.96 -3.66
N GLU A 214 14.51 11.48 -2.44
CA GLU A 214 13.85 12.13 -1.30
C GLU A 214 14.86 12.48 -0.21
N PRO A 215 14.58 13.47 0.66
CA PRO A 215 15.36 13.69 1.87
C PRO A 215 15.38 12.43 2.74
N PHE A 216 16.49 12.23 3.46
CA PHE A 216 16.54 11.22 4.52
C PHE A 216 15.91 11.83 5.78
N TYR A 217 14.74 11.33 6.15
CA TYR A 217 14.05 11.74 7.38
C TYR A 217 14.44 10.84 8.56
N ASN A 218 14.65 11.45 9.74
CA ASN A 218 14.78 10.72 11.00
C ASN A 218 13.38 10.25 11.45
N LYS A 219 12.93 9.13 10.87
CA LYS A 219 11.58 8.61 11.06
C LYS A 219 11.33 8.20 12.51
N VAL A 220 10.21 8.66 13.05
CA VAL A 220 9.69 8.33 14.38
C VAL A 220 8.55 7.33 14.30
N LYS A 221 7.56 7.57 13.41
CA LYS A 221 6.38 6.71 13.30
C LYS A 221 5.78 6.74 11.91
N ASP A 222 5.34 5.58 11.43
CA ASP A 222 4.50 5.45 10.24
C ASP A 222 3.02 5.49 10.63
N PHE A 223 2.21 6.13 9.81
CA PHE A 223 0.75 6.06 9.84
C PHE A 223 0.19 6.36 8.46
N GLY A 224 -1.10 6.22 8.26
CA GLY A 224 -1.75 6.54 7.00
C GLY A 224 -3.18 6.99 7.17
N MET A 225 -3.74 7.53 6.10
CA MET A 225 -5.15 7.81 5.94
C MET A 225 -5.72 6.94 4.83
N GLU A 226 -6.84 6.31 5.11
CA GLU A 226 -7.55 5.48 4.15
C GLU A 226 -8.77 6.24 3.61
N PHE A 227 -8.97 6.11 2.30
CA PHE A 227 -10.01 6.80 1.55
C PHE A 227 -10.72 5.84 0.60
N GLU A 228 -11.85 6.29 0.07
CA GLU A 228 -12.58 5.67 -1.02
C GLU A 228 -13.03 6.72 -2.02
N MET A 229 -12.69 6.53 -3.30
CA MET A 229 -13.30 7.28 -4.39
C MET A 229 -14.60 6.60 -4.79
N LYS A 230 -15.72 7.28 -4.57
CA LYS A 230 -17.06 6.79 -4.88
C LYS A 230 -17.92 7.92 -5.44
N ASP A 231 -18.62 7.66 -6.53
CA ASP A 231 -19.52 8.61 -7.20
C ASP A 231 -18.86 9.97 -7.51
N GLY A 232 -17.56 9.92 -7.88
CA GLY A 232 -16.76 11.10 -8.20
C GLY A 232 -16.35 11.96 -7.00
N LYS A 233 -16.47 11.42 -5.77
CA LYS A 233 -16.11 12.06 -4.52
C LYS A 233 -15.14 11.22 -3.70
N VAL A 234 -14.19 11.87 -3.05
CA VAL A 234 -13.28 11.25 -2.09
C VAL A 234 -13.94 11.22 -0.71
N ASN A 235 -14.10 10.03 -0.19
CA ASN A 235 -14.64 9.77 1.15
C ASN A 235 -13.51 9.29 2.07
N TYR A 236 -13.32 9.96 3.19
CA TYR A 236 -12.40 9.51 4.22
C TYR A 236 -12.97 8.29 4.95
N ARG A 237 -12.14 7.24 5.11
CA ARG A 237 -12.52 5.98 5.73
C ARG A 237 -11.96 5.83 7.15
N GLY A 238 -10.80 6.40 7.44
CA GLY A 238 -10.21 6.37 8.76
C GLY A 238 -8.69 6.39 8.78
N LEU A 239 -8.13 6.47 9.99
CA LEU A 239 -6.70 6.36 10.24
C LEU A 239 -6.22 4.91 10.20
N SER A 240 -5.04 4.71 9.67
CA SER A 240 -4.28 3.47 9.70
C SER A 240 -2.99 3.69 10.48
N LEU A 241 -2.89 3.13 11.69
CA LEU A 241 -1.64 3.11 12.44
C LEU A 241 -0.97 1.76 12.21
N PHE A 242 0.15 1.75 11.49
CA PHE A 242 0.84 0.54 11.11
C PHE A 242 2.30 0.54 11.57
N GLU A 243 2.87 -0.64 11.64
CA GLU A 243 4.26 -0.86 12.01
C GLU A 243 5.04 -1.39 10.81
N THR A 244 6.29 -0.94 10.70
CA THR A 244 7.24 -1.45 9.70
C THR A 244 8.53 -1.88 10.39
N ILE A 245 9.09 -3.01 9.97
CA ILE A 245 10.44 -3.46 10.38
C ILE A 245 11.31 -3.47 9.12
N LYS A 246 12.38 -2.67 9.13
CA LYS A 246 13.28 -2.52 7.96
C LYS A 246 12.52 -2.16 6.67
N GLY A 247 11.46 -1.36 6.78
CA GLY A 247 10.61 -0.95 5.66
C GLY A 247 9.59 -1.99 5.20
N ALA A 248 9.52 -3.17 5.82
CA ALA A 248 8.49 -4.16 5.54
C ALA A 248 7.32 -4.01 6.52
N TYR A 249 6.10 -3.99 5.98
CA TYR A 249 4.87 -3.98 6.78
C TYR A 249 4.80 -5.20 7.70
N THR A 250 4.43 -4.99 8.95
CA THR A 250 4.31 -6.05 9.96
C THR A 250 2.92 -6.13 10.60
N GLY A 251 2.16 -5.05 10.62
CA GLY A 251 0.81 -5.08 11.17
C GLY A 251 0.17 -3.71 11.36
N ASN A 252 -1.12 -3.72 11.73
CA ASN A 252 -1.90 -2.54 12.04
C ASN A 252 -2.49 -2.61 13.45
N LEU A 253 -2.62 -1.45 14.07
CA LEU A 253 -3.40 -1.27 15.29
C LEU A 253 -4.89 -1.29 14.94
N LEU A 254 -5.63 -2.23 15.53
CA LEU A 254 -7.08 -2.27 15.52
C LEU A 254 -7.58 -1.48 16.73
N ALA A 255 -8.16 -0.35 16.47
CA ALA A 255 -8.66 0.59 17.49
C ALA A 255 -9.71 1.51 16.86
N THR A 256 -10.48 2.18 17.69
CA THR A 256 -11.38 3.25 17.24
C THR A 256 -10.59 4.44 16.70
N GLU A 257 -11.22 5.24 15.87
CA GLU A 257 -10.59 6.48 15.34
C GLU A 257 -10.07 7.37 16.47
N LYS A 258 -10.88 7.56 17.51
CA LYS A 258 -10.52 8.37 18.69
C LYS A 258 -9.29 7.83 19.44
N GLU A 259 -9.13 6.53 19.56
CA GLU A 259 -7.98 5.89 20.19
C GLU A 259 -6.72 6.11 19.34
N LYS A 260 -6.84 5.94 18.00
CA LYS A 260 -5.76 6.23 17.05
C LYS A 260 -5.33 7.71 17.10
N GLU A 261 -6.29 8.63 17.12
CA GLU A 261 -6.02 10.06 17.33
C GLU A 261 -5.31 10.31 18.67
N THR A 262 -5.71 9.61 19.74
CA THR A 262 -5.05 9.75 21.06
C THR A 262 -3.59 9.31 21.00
N VAL A 263 -3.26 8.25 20.26
CA VAL A 263 -1.87 7.86 20.02
C VAL A 263 -1.11 8.95 19.27
N LEU A 264 -1.69 9.52 18.21
CA LEU A 264 -1.03 10.56 17.40
C LEU A 264 -0.86 11.89 18.14
N ARG A 265 -1.73 12.23 19.11
CA ARG A 265 -1.61 13.44 19.96
C ARG A 265 -0.30 13.52 20.75
N ASN A 266 0.36 12.37 20.98
CA ASN A 266 1.67 12.35 21.64
C ASN A 266 2.80 12.90 20.75
N TYR A 267 2.55 13.09 19.45
CA TYR A 267 3.55 13.48 18.48
C TYR A 267 3.31 14.84 17.85
N PHE A 268 2.05 15.24 17.65
CA PHE A 268 1.70 16.53 17.04
C PHE A 268 0.27 16.97 17.37
N ASN A 269 -0.06 18.23 17.10
CA ASN A 269 -1.42 18.72 17.26
C ASN A 269 -2.38 18.05 16.26
N ILE A 270 -3.36 17.31 16.76
CA ILE A 270 -4.30 16.52 15.97
C ILE A 270 -5.18 17.36 15.03
N GLU A 271 -5.34 18.68 15.28
CA GLU A 271 -6.07 19.56 14.36
C GLU A 271 -5.38 19.67 13.00
N HIS A 272 -4.06 19.53 12.94
CA HIS A 272 -3.31 19.49 11.70
C HIS A 272 -3.68 18.30 10.83
N LEU A 273 -4.11 17.18 11.43
CA LEU A 273 -4.55 16.00 10.71
C LEU A 273 -5.76 16.28 9.81
N ARG A 274 -6.71 17.07 10.31
CA ARG A 274 -7.88 17.48 9.52
C ARG A 274 -7.47 18.33 8.32
N ASN A 275 -6.62 19.32 8.55
CA ASN A 275 -6.13 20.20 7.49
C ASN A 275 -5.35 19.42 6.43
N MET A 276 -4.47 18.50 6.85
CA MET A 276 -3.75 17.63 5.92
C MET A 276 -4.71 16.78 5.06
N ARG A 277 -5.74 16.20 5.67
CA ARG A 277 -6.77 15.45 4.96
C ARG A 277 -7.50 16.31 3.92
N GLU A 278 -7.93 17.52 4.27
CA GLU A 278 -8.61 18.44 3.37
C GLU A 278 -7.72 18.80 2.18
N VAL A 279 -6.46 19.12 2.41
CA VAL A 279 -5.48 19.41 1.35
C VAL A 279 -5.27 18.19 0.42
N MET A 280 -5.17 16.98 0.98
CA MET A 280 -5.02 15.77 0.16
C MET A 280 -6.27 15.50 -0.69
N VAL A 281 -7.47 15.66 -0.12
CA VAL A 281 -8.73 15.52 -0.85
C VAL A 281 -8.82 16.53 -1.99
N GLU A 282 -8.52 17.81 -1.72
CA GLU A 282 -8.55 18.89 -2.72
C GLU A 282 -7.63 18.59 -3.91
N LYS A 283 -6.44 18.03 -3.66
CA LYS A 283 -5.48 17.71 -4.72
C LYS A 283 -5.83 16.43 -5.49
N ILE A 284 -6.40 15.43 -4.85
CA ILE A 284 -6.59 14.09 -5.42
C ILE A 284 -7.96 13.94 -6.08
N GLU A 285 -9.04 14.49 -5.50
CA GLU A 285 -10.39 14.32 -6.02
C GLU A 285 -10.55 14.73 -7.49
N PRO A 286 -10.03 15.88 -7.95
CA PRO A 286 -10.16 16.28 -9.35
C PRO A 286 -9.50 15.30 -10.34
N VAL A 287 -8.41 14.68 -9.93
CA VAL A 287 -7.66 13.73 -10.76
C VAL A 287 -8.39 12.39 -10.82
N LEU A 288 -8.83 11.88 -9.68
CA LEU A 288 -9.45 10.56 -9.60
C LEU A 288 -10.92 10.53 -10.03
N LYS A 289 -11.62 11.66 -10.02
CA LYS A 289 -13.07 11.76 -10.24
C LYS A 289 -13.61 10.98 -11.46
N ASN A 290 -12.87 10.97 -12.57
CA ASN A 290 -13.26 10.28 -13.79
C ASN A 290 -12.32 9.12 -14.15
N LEU A 291 -11.33 8.87 -13.30
CA LEU A 291 -10.26 7.90 -13.56
C LEU A 291 -10.39 6.65 -12.69
N TYR A 292 -10.81 6.83 -11.45
CA TYR A 292 -10.77 5.76 -10.45
C TYR A 292 -12.07 5.69 -9.65
N SER A 293 -12.46 4.48 -9.30
CA SER A 293 -13.51 4.21 -8.31
C SER A 293 -13.03 3.05 -7.45
N GLY A 294 -13.01 3.25 -6.14
CA GLY A 294 -12.55 2.24 -5.18
C GLY A 294 -11.71 2.81 -4.04
N PRO A 295 -11.18 1.93 -3.19
CA PRO A 295 -10.37 2.31 -2.03
C PRO A 295 -8.96 2.76 -2.45
N PHE A 296 -8.39 3.74 -1.74
CA PHE A 296 -6.99 4.14 -1.85
C PHE A 296 -6.46 4.65 -0.51
N GLY A 297 -5.16 4.54 -0.29
CA GLY A 297 -4.50 4.97 0.94
C GLY A 297 -3.37 5.95 0.68
N ILE A 298 -3.10 6.81 1.66
CA ILE A 298 -1.94 7.70 1.68
C ILE A 298 -1.12 7.36 2.91
N ASP A 299 0.09 6.87 2.67
CA ASP A 299 1.06 6.64 3.74
C ASP A 299 1.70 7.95 4.15
N MET A 300 1.80 8.18 5.44
CA MET A 300 2.33 9.38 6.09
C MET A 300 3.41 8.98 7.09
N MET A 301 4.23 9.94 7.50
CA MET A 301 5.32 9.68 8.42
C MET A 301 5.50 10.85 9.39
N ILE A 302 5.68 10.53 10.67
CA ILE A 302 6.19 11.45 11.67
C ILE A 302 7.72 11.31 11.69
N TYR A 303 8.43 12.41 11.66
CA TYR A 303 9.89 12.45 11.72
C TYR A 303 10.37 13.56 12.64
N ALA A 304 11.56 13.42 13.17
CA ALA A 304 12.23 14.47 13.92
C ALA A 304 13.16 15.24 12.97
N ASP A 305 13.13 16.55 13.03
CA ASP A 305 14.09 17.43 12.35
C ASP A 305 15.45 17.46 13.08
N GLU A 306 16.35 18.35 12.67
CA GLU A 306 17.70 18.50 13.24
C GLU A 306 17.66 19.06 14.67
N GLU A 307 16.65 19.85 15.01
CA GLU A 307 16.40 20.41 16.34
C GLU A 307 15.64 19.44 17.25
N GLY A 308 15.17 18.29 16.73
CA GLY A 308 14.39 17.28 17.44
C GLY A 308 12.90 17.60 17.48
N GLU A 309 12.43 18.61 16.75
CA GLU A 309 11.01 18.90 16.61
C GLU A 309 10.31 17.83 15.77
N LEU A 310 9.09 17.45 16.18
CA LEU A 310 8.31 16.43 15.49
C LEU A 310 7.46 17.05 14.39
N LEU A 311 7.74 16.64 13.17
CA LEU A 311 7.06 17.10 11.96
C LEU A 311 6.34 15.93 11.27
N VAL A 312 5.38 16.26 10.40
CA VAL A 312 4.64 15.26 9.62
C VAL A 312 4.97 15.43 8.14
N ASN A 313 5.43 14.34 7.51
CA ASN A 313 5.41 14.21 6.05
C ASN A 313 4.02 13.70 5.64
N PRO A 314 3.19 14.53 5.00
CA PRO A 314 1.78 14.24 4.76
C PRO A 314 1.55 13.29 3.57
N CYS A 315 2.59 12.93 2.82
CA CYS A 315 2.53 11.95 1.74
C CYS A 315 3.89 11.29 1.53
N VAL A 316 4.07 10.09 2.00
CA VAL A 316 5.22 9.24 1.71
C VAL A 316 4.97 8.39 0.46
N GLU A 317 3.72 7.92 0.31
CA GLU A 317 3.28 7.10 -0.82
C GLU A 317 1.75 7.21 -1.01
N LEU A 318 1.32 7.30 -2.27
CA LEU A 318 -0.07 7.14 -2.66
C LEU A 318 -0.27 5.68 -3.13
N ASN A 319 -1.15 4.97 -2.45
CA ASN A 319 -1.53 3.61 -2.77
C ASN A 319 -2.90 3.60 -3.47
N LEU A 320 -2.93 3.66 -4.81
CA LEU A 320 -4.18 3.70 -5.59
C LEU A 320 -4.78 2.29 -5.72
N ARG A 321 -5.05 1.70 -4.59
CA ARG A 321 -5.57 0.35 -4.38
C ARG A 321 -6.05 0.19 -2.94
N ARG A 322 -6.68 -0.95 -2.65
CA ARG A 322 -6.91 -1.33 -1.25
C ARG A 322 -5.58 -1.54 -0.53
N THR A 323 -5.55 -1.27 0.76
CA THR A 323 -4.37 -1.40 1.63
C THR A 323 -4.69 -2.31 2.82
N MET A 324 -3.67 -2.73 3.57
CA MET A 324 -3.87 -3.43 4.84
C MET A 324 -4.48 -2.51 5.90
N GLY A 325 -4.39 -1.19 5.73
CA GLY A 325 -5.09 -0.21 6.54
C GLY A 325 -6.61 -0.32 6.39
N HIS A 326 -7.12 -0.47 5.15
CA HIS A 326 -8.55 -0.75 4.92
C HIS A 326 -8.97 -2.06 5.57
N VAL A 327 -8.18 -3.12 5.46
CA VAL A 327 -8.46 -4.41 6.12
C VAL A 327 -8.59 -4.23 7.64
N ALA A 328 -7.70 -3.41 8.23
CA ALA A 328 -7.75 -3.11 9.65
C ALA A 328 -9.00 -2.29 10.05
N LEU A 329 -9.47 -1.40 9.17
CA LEU A 329 -10.71 -0.66 9.39
C LEU A 329 -11.94 -1.58 9.28
N ASP A 330 -11.95 -2.47 8.28
CA ASP A 330 -13.06 -3.40 8.02
C ASP A 330 -13.15 -4.51 9.11
N LEU A 331 -12.02 -4.93 9.68
CA LEU A 331 -11.98 -5.78 10.87
C LEU A 331 -12.51 -5.08 12.13
N GLY A 332 -12.79 -3.80 12.04
CA GLY A 332 -13.13 -2.85 13.08
C GLY A 332 -13.79 -3.45 14.32
N LEU A 333 -13.18 -3.14 15.44
CA LEU A 333 -13.66 -3.60 16.74
C LEU A 333 -14.91 -2.80 17.12
N SER A 334 -15.96 -3.49 17.55
CA SER A 334 -17.12 -2.84 18.17
C SER A 334 -16.64 -1.89 19.28
N GLU A 335 -17.35 -0.80 19.54
CA GLU A 335 -17.04 0.26 20.52
C GLU A 335 -16.64 -0.21 21.94
N LYS A 336 -16.69 -1.50 22.22
CA LYS A 336 -16.38 -2.12 23.52
C LYS A 336 -15.05 -2.88 23.57
N SER A 337 -14.23 -2.83 22.52
CA SER A 337 -13.09 -3.73 22.44
C SER A 337 -11.78 -3.09 22.95
N SER A 338 -11.01 -3.89 23.67
CA SER A 338 -9.60 -3.65 23.97
C SER A 338 -8.80 -3.51 22.67
N LEU A 339 -7.72 -2.74 22.69
CA LEU A 339 -6.77 -2.61 21.59
C LEU A 339 -6.30 -3.98 21.10
N HIS A 340 -6.29 -4.18 19.79
CA HIS A 340 -5.77 -5.38 19.14
C HIS A 340 -4.74 -5.01 18.07
N LEU A 341 -3.93 -5.99 17.70
CA LEU A 341 -2.98 -5.89 16.59
C LEU A 341 -3.38 -6.91 15.51
N MET A 342 -3.51 -6.43 14.29
CA MET A 342 -3.59 -7.26 13.11
C MET A 342 -2.19 -7.46 12.54
N ARG A 343 -1.80 -8.70 12.29
CA ARG A 343 -0.50 -9.03 11.69
C ARG A 343 -0.65 -10.03 10.55
N VAL A 344 0.24 -9.90 9.57
CA VAL A 344 0.47 -10.92 8.55
C VAL A 344 1.77 -11.62 8.91
N GLU A 345 1.68 -12.90 9.27
CA GLU A 345 2.81 -13.71 9.73
C GLU A 345 3.07 -14.87 8.77
N TYR A 346 4.34 -15.17 8.53
CA TYR A 346 4.77 -16.34 7.77
C TYR A 346 5.36 -17.37 8.72
N ASP A 347 4.76 -18.57 8.79
CA ASP A 347 5.17 -19.64 9.71
C ASP A 347 6.28 -20.55 9.16
N GLY A 348 6.85 -20.21 8.01
CA GLY A 348 7.82 -21.02 7.27
C GLY A 348 7.19 -21.83 6.13
N ASN A 349 5.86 -21.92 6.07
CA ASN A 349 5.10 -22.64 5.06
C ASN A 349 3.98 -21.80 4.46
N ARG A 350 3.20 -21.07 5.29
CA ARG A 350 2.02 -20.27 4.89
C ARG A 350 2.01 -18.90 5.54
N TYR A 351 1.33 -17.95 4.89
CA TYR A 351 0.97 -16.66 5.46
C TYR A 351 -0.36 -16.76 6.21
N HIS A 352 -0.42 -16.12 7.37
CA HIS A 352 -1.60 -16.07 8.22
C HIS A 352 -1.96 -14.63 8.55
N LEU A 353 -3.24 -14.29 8.45
CA LEU A 353 -3.77 -13.08 9.06
C LEU A 353 -4.14 -13.41 10.51
N ARG A 354 -3.53 -12.71 11.47
CA ARG A 354 -3.78 -12.90 12.90
C ARG A 354 -4.26 -11.62 13.55
N VAL A 355 -5.22 -11.77 14.45
CA VAL A 355 -5.68 -10.72 15.36
C VAL A 355 -5.34 -11.16 16.77
N MET A 356 -4.57 -10.34 17.47
CA MET A 356 -4.13 -10.64 18.84
C MET A 356 -4.34 -9.44 19.76
N PRO A 357 -4.53 -9.64 21.07
CA PRO A 357 -4.59 -8.54 22.03
C PRO A 357 -3.32 -7.68 21.90
N GLY A 358 -3.49 -6.37 21.73
CA GLY A 358 -2.41 -5.40 21.58
C GLY A 358 -2.22 -4.60 22.86
N LYS A 359 -0.96 -4.28 23.17
CA LYS A 359 -0.65 -3.07 23.95
C LYS A 359 -0.19 -2.01 22.95
N PRO A 360 -0.51 -0.72 23.14
CA PRO A 360 0.20 0.33 22.42
C PRO A 360 1.70 0.10 22.64
N SER A 361 2.52 0.14 21.59
CA SER A 361 3.96 0.08 21.76
C SER A 361 4.37 1.22 22.70
N GLU A 362 5.06 0.90 23.76
CA GLU A 362 5.60 1.85 24.75
C GLU A 362 6.80 2.67 24.19
N ASP A 363 6.97 2.69 22.88
CA ASP A 363 7.97 3.53 22.21
C ASP A 363 7.48 4.98 22.07
N ALA A 364 7.08 5.57 23.21
CA ALA A 364 7.10 7.02 23.35
C ALA A 364 8.57 7.42 23.63
N PRO A 365 9.14 8.43 22.95
CA PRO A 365 10.44 8.93 23.31
C PRO A 365 10.40 9.34 24.78
N MET A 366 11.18 8.66 25.62
CA MET A 366 11.49 9.20 26.94
C MET A 366 12.30 10.47 26.70
N HIS A 367 11.80 11.58 27.21
CA HIS A 367 12.36 12.93 27.19
C HIS A 367 13.84 12.97 27.63
#